data_6885dcfe02e15caccfe0aa8f05fdd3db
#
_entry.id   6885dcfe02e15caccfe0aa8f05fdd3db
#
_cell.length_a   1.000
_cell.length_b   1.000
_cell.length_c   1.000
_cell.angle_alpha   90.00
_cell.angle_beta   90.00
_cell.angle_gamma   90.00
#
_symmetry.space_group_name_H-M   'P 1'
#
loop_
_entity.id
_entity.type
_entity.pdbx_description
1 polymer ?
#
loop_
_entity_poly.entity_id
_entity_poly.type
_entity_poly.pdbx_seq_one_letter_code
_entity_poly.pdbx_strand_id
1 'polypeptide(L)'
;MKTKQLSSKQLIALVLILIGAVSSIFGITGLTKSPSEDPYESRNGIVMVYATVYDNEGNSEAGMGTGWAIGTPGQPIQYIVTNGHVVNKAYTYPRYDSSLYGGEIDVFFSAAENDYVKAKVVHFSPQEEKDIAILQLPSPTDKRTALTLRDSGDIKIGDTAYALGYPGNSSQRQDFATYDIDDITITRGIISKRTTTSFSTYEAFQMDVSIAP
;
A
#
# COMPACT_ATOMS: atom_id res chain seq x y z
N MET A 1 8.51 6.31 26.91
CA MET A 1 8.24 5.08 26.12
C MET A 1 9.29 5.00 25.00
N LYS A 2 10.12 3.95 24.96
CA LYS A 2 11.12 3.78 23.89
C LYS A 2 10.40 3.25 22.65
N THR A 3 10.28 4.05 21.62
CA THR A 3 9.88 3.60 20.29
C THR A 3 10.88 2.55 19.82
N LYS A 4 10.42 1.32 19.65
CA LYS A 4 11.24 0.24 19.09
C LYS A 4 11.43 0.56 17.60
N GLN A 5 12.64 0.99 17.24
CA GLN A 5 13.03 1.09 15.84
C GLN A 5 12.96 -0.30 15.20
N LEU A 6 12.23 -0.41 14.12
CA LEU A 6 12.20 -1.62 13.27
C LEU A 6 13.62 -1.93 12.80
N SER A 7 14.06 -3.17 12.97
CA SER A 7 15.37 -3.58 12.45
C SER A 7 15.40 -3.53 10.94
N SER A 8 16.57 -3.30 10.36
CA SER A 8 16.78 -3.30 8.90
C SER A 8 16.26 -4.57 8.21
N LYS A 9 16.28 -5.72 8.91
CA LYS A 9 15.74 -6.99 8.41
C LYS A 9 14.20 -6.99 8.33
N GLN A 10 13.51 -6.37 9.27
CA GLN A 10 12.04 -6.24 9.24
C GLN A 10 11.59 -5.25 8.16
N LEU A 11 12.38 -4.22 7.91
CA LEU A 11 12.13 -3.28 6.81
C LEU A 11 12.35 -3.96 5.45
N ILE A 12 13.31 -4.86 5.33
CA ILE A 12 13.64 -5.59 4.09
C ILE A 12 12.57 -6.62 3.75
N ALA A 13 11.97 -7.30 4.74
CA ALA A 13 10.84 -8.20 4.50
C ALA A 13 9.61 -7.47 3.93
N LEU A 14 9.44 -6.20 4.27
CA LEU A 14 8.37 -5.35 3.75
C LEU A 14 8.52 -5.02 2.25
N VAL A 15 9.74 -5.05 1.74
CA VAL A 15 10.13 -4.51 0.43
C VAL A 15 9.97 -5.53 -0.70
N LEU A 16 9.86 -6.81 -0.40
CA LEU A 16 10.05 -7.89 -1.38
C LEU A 16 8.81 -8.25 -2.22
N ILE A 17 7.73 -7.49 -2.16
CA ILE A 17 6.46 -7.88 -2.81
C ILE A 17 6.03 -6.95 -3.95
N LEU A 18 6.88 -6.08 -4.47
CA LEU A 18 6.45 -5.03 -5.39
C LEU A 18 7.29 -4.92 -6.66
N ILE A 19 7.08 -5.80 -7.63
CA ILE A 19 7.44 -5.51 -9.02
C ILE A 19 6.36 -6.02 -9.96
N GLY A 20 5.59 -5.09 -10.40
CA GLY A 20 4.56 -5.21 -11.41
C GLY A 20 3.66 -4.00 -11.24
N ALA A 21 3.72 -3.10 -12.21
CA ALA A 21 2.89 -1.89 -12.22
C ALA A 21 1.48 -2.24 -11.81
N VAL A 22 1.08 -1.86 -10.63
CA VAL A 22 -0.27 -1.56 -10.19
C VAL A 22 -0.38 -1.64 -8.67
N SER A 23 -1.04 -0.70 -8.09
CA SER A 23 -1.41 -0.52 -6.69
C SER A 23 -2.08 -1.74 -6.07
N SER A 24 -1.32 -2.72 -5.63
CA SER A 24 -1.87 -3.91 -5.00
C SER A 24 -1.06 -4.32 -3.79
N ILE A 25 -1.72 -4.58 -2.72
CA ILE A 25 -1.13 -4.96 -1.46
C ILE A 25 -1.40 -6.42 -1.20
N PHE A 26 -0.39 -7.11 -0.72
CA PHE A 26 -0.37 -8.54 -0.56
C PHE A 26 -0.49 -8.93 0.90
N GLY A 27 -1.53 -9.68 1.23
CA GLY A 27 -1.53 -10.55 2.38
C GLY A 27 -1.09 -11.95 1.94
N ILE A 28 -0.01 -12.47 2.49
CA ILE A 28 0.43 -13.83 2.23
C ILE A 28 0.02 -14.69 3.42
N THR A 29 -0.89 -15.63 3.18
CA THR A 29 -1.25 -16.63 4.18
C THR A 29 -0.69 -17.98 3.77
N GLY A 30 0.29 -18.48 4.49
CA GLY A 30 0.79 -19.83 4.34
C GLY A 30 -0.04 -20.83 5.16
N LEU A 31 -0.27 -22.01 4.62
CA LEU A 31 -0.96 -23.12 5.25
C LEU A 31 -0.10 -23.79 6.36
N THR A 32 0.23 -23.05 7.39
CA THR A 32 0.57 -23.66 8.68
C THR A 32 -0.42 -23.07 9.68
N LYS A 33 -1.07 -23.95 10.45
CA LYS A 33 -2.07 -23.61 11.48
C LYS A 33 -1.58 -22.57 12.49
N SER A 34 -1.48 -21.35 12.05
CA SER A 34 -1.65 -20.14 12.83
C SER A 34 -3.08 -19.65 12.57
N PRO A 35 -3.76 -18.96 13.49
CA PRO A 35 -5.10 -18.51 13.22
C PRO A 35 -5.10 -17.91 11.82
N SER A 36 -5.89 -18.52 10.94
CA SER A 36 -5.95 -18.19 9.53
C SER A 36 -6.30 -16.70 9.45
N GLU A 37 -5.36 -15.88 8.99
CA GLU A 37 -5.76 -14.58 8.52
C GLU A 37 -6.64 -14.83 7.29
N ASP A 38 -7.94 -14.81 7.51
CA ASP A 38 -8.91 -14.83 6.44
C ASP A 38 -8.60 -13.64 5.52
N PRO A 39 -8.33 -13.86 4.21
CA PRO A 39 -8.11 -12.74 3.30
C PRO A 39 -9.26 -11.72 3.36
N TYR A 40 -10.47 -12.16 3.66
CA TYR A 40 -11.61 -11.29 3.86
C TYR A 40 -11.42 -10.35 5.07
N GLU A 41 -10.93 -10.86 6.19
CA GLU A 41 -10.62 -10.06 7.37
C GLU A 41 -9.41 -9.13 7.15
N SER A 42 -8.47 -9.51 6.28
CA SER A 42 -7.32 -8.67 5.93
C SER A 42 -7.72 -7.37 5.24
N ARG A 43 -8.95 -7.27 4.70
CA ARG A 43 -9.51 -6.01 4.18
C ARG A 43 -9.54 -4.92 5.24
N ASN A 44 -9.69 -5.29 6.51
CA ASN A 44 -9.67 -4.34 7.63
C ASN A 44 -8.33 -3.59 7.78
N GLY A 45 -7.29 -4.04 7.12
CA GLY A 45 -6.00 -3.35 7.07
C GLY A 45 -5.79 -2.49 5.80
N ILE A 46 -6.73 -2.49 4.85
CA ILE A 46 -6.56 -1.84 3.55
C ILE A 46 -7.22 -0.46 3.56
N VAL A 47 -6.57 0.49 2.90
CA VAL A 47 -7.05 1.86 2.71
C VAL A 47 -6.88 2.28 1.25
N MET A 48 -7.66 3.26 0.81
CA MET A 48 -7.38 3.96 -0.43
C MET A 48 -6.45 5.14 -0.15
N VAL A 49 -5.47 5.33 -1.02
CA VAL A 49 -4.56 6.47 -1.00
C VAL A 49 -4.84 7.31 -2.24
N TYR A 50 -5.07 8.59 -2.03
CA TYR A 50 -5.30 9.58 -3.07
C TYR A 50 -4.24 10.66 -2.98
N ALA A 51 -3.51 10.88 -4.07
CA ALA A 51 -2.43 11.85 -4.11
C ALA A 51 -2.74 12.91 -5.17
N THR A 52 -2.76 14.16 -4.76
CA THR A 52 -3.07 15.31 -5.61
C THR A 52 -1.88 16.26 -5.68
N VAL A 53 -1.58 16.75 -6.86
CA VAL A 53 -0.63 17.85 -7.08
C VAL A 53 -1.36 19.03 -7.72
N TYR A 54 -0.98 20.23 -7.34
CA TYR A 54 -1.58 21.50 -7.80
C TYR A 54 -0.55 22.32 -8.57
N ASP A 55 -0.99 22.98 -9.63
CA ASP A 55 -0.18 23.96 -10.35
C ASP A 55 -0.49 25.40 -9.90
N ASN A 56 0.31 26.35 -10.39
CA ASN A 56 0.16 27.78 -10.06
C ASN A 56 -1.08 28.42 -10.72
N GLU A 57 -1.75 27.74 -11.63
CA GLU A 57 -2.96 28.18 -12.30
C GLU A 57 -4.23 27.69 -11.60
N GLY A 58 -4.08 26.85 -10.57
CA GLY A 58 -5.18 26.26 -9.81
C GLY A 58 -5.71 24.96 -10.40
N ASN A 59 -5.04 24.41 -11.43
CA ASN A 59 -5.37 23.07 -11.90
C ASN A 59 -4.79 22.02 -10.95
N SER A 60 -5.39 20.83 -10.96
CA SER A 60 -4.90 19.69 -10.17
C SER A 60 -4.84 18.42 -11.01
N GLU A 61 -3.83 17.61 -10.72
CA GLU A 61 -3.73 16.25 -11.21
C GLU A 61 -3.70 15.31 -10.02
N ALA A 62 -4.43 14.21 -10.11
CA ALA A 62 -4.52 13.26 -9.03
C ALA A 62 -4.28 11.84 -9.50
N GLY A 63 -3.76 11.01 -8.60
CA GLY A 63 -3.63 9.58 -8.74
C GLY A 63 -4.18 8.87 -7.52
N MET A 64 -4.59 7.63 -7.70
CA MET A 64 -5.06 6.80 -6.60
C MET A 64 -4.33 5.47 -6.56
N GLY A 65 -4.31 4.86 -5.39
CA GLY A 65 -3.74 3.55 -5.18
C GLY A 65 -4.20 2.95 -3.87
N THR A 66 -3.72 1.76 -3.62
CA THR A 66 -4.00 1.04 -2.38
C THR A 66 -2.90 1.28 -1.36
N GLY A 67 -3.28 1.47 -0.11
CA GLY A 67 -2.39 1.46 1.04
C GLY A 67 -2.81 0.39 2.04
N TRP A 68 -1.92 0.03 2.94
CA TRP A 68 -2.19 -0.93 4.00
C TRP A 68 -1.56 -0.54 5.32
N ALA A 69 -2.28 -0.85 6.40
CA ALA A 69 -1.91 -0.44 7.75
C ALA A 69 -0.78 -1.32 8.30
N ILE A 70 0.23 -0.68 8.91
CA ILE A 70 1.28 -1.34 9.66
C ILE A 70 1.32 -0.84 11.10
N GLY A 71 1.68 -1.73 12.01
CA GLY A 71 1.78 -1.40 13.43
C GLY A 71 1.83 -2.64 14.30
N THR A 72 1.48 -2.48 15.56
CA THR A 72 1.31 -3.59 16.47
C THR A 72 -0.14 -4.11 16.36
N PRO A 73 -0.35 -5.41 16.10
CA PRO A 73 -1.70 -5.97 16.05
C PRO A 73 -2.51 -5.62 17.31
N GLY A 74 -3.77 -5.24 17.12
CA GLY A 74 -4.67 -4.86 18.21
C GLY A 74 -4.41 -3.50 18.86
N GLN A 75 -3.51 -2.70 18.27
CA GLN A 75 -3.28 -1.32 18.70
C GLN A 75 -3.69 -0.34 17.59
N PRO A 76 -4.06 0.91 17.92
CA PRO A 76 -4.31 1.95 16.95
C PRO A 76 -3.15 2.11 15.98
N ILE A 77 -3.45 2.21 14.70
CA ILE A 77 -2.44 2.36 13.64
C ILE A 77 -2.11 3.83 13.40
N GLN A 78 -0.87 4.11 13.02
CA GLN A 78 -0.42 5.46 12.64
C GLN A 78 0.34 5.47 11.31
N TYR A 79 0.65 4.31 10.76
CA TYR A 79 1.43 4.22 9.53
C TYR A 79 0.72 3.38 8.48
N ILE A 80 0.78 3.88 7.25
CA ILE A 80 0.27 3.22 6.05
C ILE A 80 1.45 3.00 5.10
N VAL A 81 1.54 1.83 4.50
CA VAL A 81 2.46 1.54 3.40
C VAL A 81 1.69 1.60 2.10
N THR A 82 2.29 2.19 1.08
CA THR A 82 1.79 2.21 -0.30
C THR A 82 2.97 2.15 -1.26
N ASN A 83 2.71 2.09 -2.57
CA ASN A 83 3.76 2.19 -3.57
C ASN A 83 4.31 3.62 -3.67
N GLY A 84 5.60 3.74 -3.99
CA GLY A 84 6.24 5.03 -4.22
C GLY A 84 5.60 5.79 -5.37
N HIS A 85 5.31 5.10 -6.49
CA HIS A 85 4.69 5.72 -7.66
C HIS A 85 3.31 6.33 -7.38
N VAL A 86 2.54 5.79 -6.41
CA VAL A 86 1.22 6.32 -6.03
C VAL A 86 1.33 7.75 -5.51
N VAL A 87 2.36 8.04 -4.72
CA VAL A 87 2.54 9.36 -4.09
C VAL A 87 3.60 10.23 -4.79
N ASN A 88 4.29 9.68 -5.78
CA ASN A 88 5.45 10.32 -6.39
C ASN A 88 5.17 11.75 -6.86
N LYS A 89 4.11 11.97 -7.62
CA LYS A 89 3.78 13.31 -8.14
C LYS A 89 3.53 14.30 -7.01
N ALA A 90 2.70 13.95 -6.05
CA ALA A 90 2.38 14.84 -4.93
C ALA A 90 3.57 15.09 -3.99
N TYR A 91 4.47 14.11 -3.83
CA TYR A 91 5.59 14.20 -2.91
C TYR A 91 6.84 14.81 -3.53
N THR A 92 7.19 14.46 -4.76
CA THR A 92 8.47 14.86 -5.38
C THR A 92 8.33 16.05 -6.30
N TYR A 93 7.28 16.13 -7.14
CA TYR A 93 7.18 17.15 -8.18
C TYR A 93 7.14 18.58 -7.66
N PRO A 94 6.40 18.94 -6.59
CA PRO A 94 6.43 20.30 -6.06
C PRO A 94 7.80 20.77 -5.58
N ARG A 95 8.76 19.86 -5.41
CA ARG A 95 10.15 20.17 -5.01
C ARG A 95 11.06 20.45 -6.18
N TYR A 96 10.72 19.95 -7.37
CA TYR A 96 11.57 20.01 -8.56
C TYR A 96 10.96 20.83 -9.70
N ASP A 97 9.66 21.08 -9.67
CA ASP A 97 8.93 21.83 -10.68
C ASP A 97 8.30 23.07 -10.06
N SER A 98 8.81 24.25 -10.42
CA SER A 98 8.32 25.53 -9.92
C SER A 98 6.91 25.91 -10.43
N SER A 99 6.40 25.20 -11.44
CA SER A 99 5.00 25.36 -11.87
C SER A 99 4.02 24.66 -10.94
N LEU A 100 4.50 23.76 -10.07
CA LEU A 100 3.72 23.02 -9.09
C LEU A 100 4.02 23.56 -7.70
N TYR A 101 2.99 23.94 -6.95
CA TYR A 101 3.19 24.59 -5.65
C TYR A 101 2.76 23.75 -4.45
N GLY A 102 2.08 22.65 -4.66
CA GLY A 102 1.63 21.83 -3.54
C GLY A 102 1.27 20.41 -3.96
N GLY A 103 1.37 19.51 -3.00
CA GLY A 103 0.90 18.15 -3.13
C GLY A 103 0.25 17.71 -1.83
N GLU A 104 -0.86 17.01 -1.94
CA GLU A 104 -1.61 16.46 -0.82
C GLU A 104 -1.75 14.95 -0.96
N ILE A 105 -1.72 14.25 0.16
CA ILE A 105 -1.93 12.81 0.20
C ILE A 105 -3.00 12.53 1.23
N ASP A 106 -4.14 12.05 0.74
CA ASP A 106 -5.30 11.73 1.55
C ASP A 106 -5.40 10.20 1.69
N VAL A 107 -5.64 9.74 2.90
CA VAL A 107 -5.90 8.34 3.24
C VAL A 107 -7.36 8.21 3.60
N PHE A 108 -8.11 7.49 2.78
CA PHE A 108 -9.54 7.26 2.95
C PHE A 108 -9.80 5.95 3.69
N PHE A 109 -10.67 6.01 4.67
CA PHE A 109 -11.05 4.85 5.48
C PHE A 109 -12.40 4.26 5.07
N SER A 110 -13.30 5.07 4.51
CA SER A 110 -14.59 4.61 4.00
C SER A 110 -15.12 5.58 2.94
N ALA A 111 -16.26 5.23 2.34
CA ALA A 111 -17.00 6.07 1.43
C ALA A 111 -17.81 7.20 2.12
N ALA A 112 -17.81 7.26 3.44
CA ALA A 112 -18.50 8.32 4.16
C ALA A 112 -17.84 9.67 3.90
N GLU A 113 -18.66 10.70 3.81
CA GLU A 113 -18.18 12.07 3.59
C GLU A 113 -17.17 12.47 4.67
N ASN A 114 -16.01 12.97 4.22
CA ASN A 114 -14.90 13.39 5.08
C ASN A 114 -14.26 12.28 5.95
N ASP A 115 -14.46 11.00 5.63
CA ASP A 115 -13.78 9.91 6.33
C ASP A 115 -12.38 9.64 5.77
N TYR A 116 -11.58 10.69 5.71
CA TYR A 116 -10.18 10.65 5.31
C TYR A 116 -9.31 11.54 6.19
N VAL A 117 -8.01 11.37 6.10
CA VAL A 117 -7.02 12.22 6.77
C VAL A 117 -5.87 12.55 5.82
N LYS A 118 -5.31 13.75 5.96
CA LYS A 118 -4.08 14.13 5.25
C LYS A 118 -2.88 13.46 5.92
N ALA A 119 -2.13 12.69 5.14
CA ALA A 119 -0.97 11.97 5.59
C ALA A 119 0.34 12.63 5.14
N LYS A 120 1.43 12.36 5.85
CA LYS A 120 2.78 12.81 5.50
C LYS A 120 3.63 11.64 5.05
N VAL A 121 4.38 11.79 3.97
CA VAL A 121 5.39 10.82 3.57
C VAL A 121 6.57 10.92 4.54
N VAL A 122 6.86 9.83 5.24
CA VAL A 122 8.01 9.71 6.17
C VAL A 122 9.13 8.84 5.62
N HIS A 123 8.82 8.02 4.61
CA HIS A 123 9.79 7.29 3.82
C HIS A 123 9.32 7.21 2.37
N PHE A 124 10.26 7.33 1.45
CA PHE A 124 9.99 7.25 0.01
C PHE A 124 11.15 6.57 -0.72
N SER A 125 10.83 5.64 -1.58
CA SER A 125 11.72 5.05 -2.58
C SER A 125 10.98 5.01 -3.91
N PRO A 126 11.58 5.56 -4.98
CA PRO A 126 10.91 5.67 -6.27
C PRO A 126 10.71 4.31 -6.94
N GLN A 127 9.92 4.30 -8.02
CA GLN A 127 9.57 3.10 -8.77
C GLN A 127 10.81 2.38 -9.35
N GLU A 128 11.83 3.14 -9.73
CA GLU A 128 13.09 2.61 -10.28
C GLU A 128 13.94 1.88 -9.23
N GLU A 129 13.61 2.04 -7.95
CA GLU A 129 14.28 1.38 -6.84
C GLU A 129 13.36 0.34 -6.19
N LYS A 130 12.74 0.70 -5.06
CA LYS A 130 11.92 -0.21 -4.24
C LYS A 130 10.43 -0.01 -4.42
N ASP A 131 10.04 1.10 -5.02
CA ASP A 131 8.65 1.49 -5.24
C ASP A 131 7.80 1.42 -3.95
N ILE A 132 8.26 2.05 -2.89
CA ILE A 132 7.60 2.03 -1.59
C ILE A 132 7.53 3.42 -0.98
N ALA A 133 6.41 3.75 -0.35
CA ALA A 133 6.27 4.90 0.52
C ALA A 133 5.65 4.48 1.85
N ILE A 134 6.07 5.15 2.94
CA ILE A 134 5.44 5.04 4.25
C ILE A 134 4.82 6.40 4.57
N LEU A 135 3.53 6.36 4.86
CA LEU A 135 2.73 7.50 5.21
C LEU A 135 2.50 7.51 6.72
N GLN A 136 2.64 8.66 7.34
CA GLN A 136 2.28 8.88 8.73
C GLN A 136 0.95 9.63 8.80
N LEU A 137 -0.01 9.05 9.50
CA LEU A 137 -1.27 9.69 9.85
C LEU A 137 -1.06 10.78 10.91
N PRO A 138 -1.89 11.81 10.95
CA PRO A 138 -1.76 12.90 11.92
C PRO A 138 -1.92 12.44 13.37
N SER A 139 -2.69 11.40 13.60
CA SER A 139 -2.90 10.74 14.89
C SER A 139 -3.15 9.24 14.72
N PRO A 140 -2.86 8.42 15.73
CA PRO A 140 -3.26 7.02 15.74
C PRO A 140 -4.78 6.87 15.59
N THR A 141 -5.23 5.79 14.91
CA THR A 141 -6.65 5.52 14.66
C THR A 141 -6.96 4.02 14.74
N ASP A 142 -8.17 3.69 15.16
CA ASP A 142 -8.72 2.33 15.19
C ASP A 142 -9.56 2.00 13.95
N LYS A 143 -9.65 2.92 12.99
CA LYS A 143 -10.45 2.73 11.77
C LYS A 143 -9.95 1.59 10.89
N ARG A 144 -8.69 1.18 11.09
CA ARG A 144 -8.06 0.05 10.40
C ARG A 144 -7.20 -0.75 11.36
N THR A 145 -6.98 -2.01 11.02
CA THR A 145 -6.15 -2.94 11.80
C THR A 145 -4.81 -3.15 11.10
N ALA A 146 -3.73 -3.12 11.86
CA ALA A 146 -2.41 -3.42 11.30
C ALA A 146 -2.36 -4.86 10.76
N LEU A 147 -1.87 -5.03 9.53
CA LEU A 147 -1.61 -6.34 8.96
C LEU A 147 -0.35 -6.95 9.58
N THR A 148 -0.38 -8.26 9.77
CA THR A 148 0.76 -9.02 10.30
C THR A 148 1.82 -9.21 9.21
N LEU A 149 3.05 -8.83 9.51
CA LEU A 149 4.18 -9.06 8.62
C LEU A 149 4.72 -10.48 8.79
N ARG A 150 4.92 -11.18 7.68
CA ARG A 150 5.57 -12.49 7.65
C ARG A 150 7.00 -12.38 7.14
N ASP A 151 7.90 -13.20 7.66
CA ASP A 151 9.26 -13.29 7.13
C ASP A 151 9.23 -13.90 5.73
N SER A 152 9.94 -13.30 4.78
CA SER A 152 10.02 -13.79 3.41
C SER A 152 10.70 -15.18 3.31
N GLY A 153 11.52 -15.54 4.30
CA GLY A 153 12.15 -16.86 4.39
C GLY A 153 11.15 -17.98 4.59
N ASP A 154 10.00 -17.71 5.19
CA ASP A 154 8.94 -18.68 5.46
C ASP A 154 8.01 -18.93 4.27
N ILE A 155 8.18 -18.16 3.18
CA ILE A 155 7.34 -18.25 1.99
C ILE A 155 7.92 -19.27 1.02
N LYS A 156 7.07 -20.15 0.51
CA LYS A 156 7.46 -21.22 -0.41
C LYS A 156 6.78 -21.06 -1.77
N ILE A 157 7.45 -21.54 -2.81
CA ILE A 157 6.83 -21.71 -4.12
C ILE A 157 5.66 -22.67 -3.99
N GLY A 158 4.50 -22.29 -4.53
CA GLY A 158 3.24 -23.01 -4.40
C GLY A 158 2.35 -22.54 -3.24
N ASP A 159 2.86 -21.71 -2.33
CA ASP A 159 2.02 -21.09 -1.29
C ASP A 159 0.93 -20.24 -1.94
N THR A 160 -0.26 -20.28 -1.35
CA THR A 160 -1.36 -19.41 -1.79
C THR A 160 -1.03 -17.95 -1.49
N ALA A 161 -1.28 -17.09 -2.46
CA ALA A 161 -1.18 -15.64 -2.34
C ALA A 161 -2.51 -14.97 -2.67
N TYR A 162 -2.80 -13.87 -2.00
CA TYR A 162 -3.95 -13.02 -2.28
C TYR A 162 -3.47 -11.60 -2.53
N ALA A 163 -4.05 -10.95 -3.53
CA ALA A 163 -3.91 -9.51 -3.71
C ALA A 163 -5.21 -8.83 -3.28
N LEU A 164 -5.08 -7.80 -2.46
CA LEU A 164 -6.18 -7.01 -1.95
C LEU A 164 -5.95 -5.55 -2.32
N GLY A 165 -6.95 -4.89 -2.85
CA GLY A 165 -6.82 -3.47 -3.18
C GLY A 165 -7.99 -2.89 -3.94
N TYR A 166 -7.86 -1.61 -4.23
CA TYR A 166 -8.78 -0.86 -5.06
C TYR A 166 -8.23 -0.80 -6.48
N PRO A 167 -8.78 -1.54 -7.46
CA PRO A 167 -8.29 -1.52 -8.83
C PRO A 167 -8.61 -0.17 -9.48
N GLY A 168 -7.60 0.45 -10.09
CA GLY A 168 -7.75 1.76 -10.74
C GLY A 168 -8.70 1.77 -11.94
N ASN A 169 -8.93 0.61 -12.55
CA ASN A 169 -9.81 0.43 -13.71
C ASN A 169 -11.17 -0.14 -13.37
N SER A 170 -11.61 -0.09 -12.13
CA SER A 170 -13.01 -0.39 -11.84
C SER A 170 -13.87 0.70 -12.50
N SER A 171 -14.04 0.55 -13.82
CA SER A 171 -14.61 1.48 -14.79
C SER A 171 -16.09 1.85 -14.54
N GLN A 172 -16.60 1.56 -13.37
CA GLN A 172 -18.00 1.81 -13.03
C GLN A 172 -18.23 2.86 -11.95
N ARG A 173 -17.17 3.41 -11.31
CA ARG A 173 -17.36 4.44 -10.30
C ARG A 173 -16.27 5.51 -10.41
N GLN A 174 -16.61 6.60 -11.07
CA GLN A 174 -15.81 7.84 -11.08
C GLN A 174 -16.07 8.73 -9.84
N ASP A 175 -16.86 8.26 -8.89
CA ASP A 175 -17.18 9.01 -7.68
C ASP A 175 -16.31 8.54 -6.52
N PHE A 176 -15.40 9.39 -6.07
CA PHE A 176 -14.53 9.16 -4.90
C PHE A 176 -15.32 8.91 -3.59
N ALA A 177 -16.60 9.21 -3.59
CA ALA A 177 -17.52 9.00 -2.47
C ALA A 177 -17.89 7.53 -2.20
N THR A 178 -17.33 6.57 -2.93
CA THR A 178 -17.81 5.18 -2.90
C THR A 178 -16.76 4.13 -2.58
N TYR A 179 -15.56 4.52 -2.12
CA TYR A 179 -14.51 3.55 -1.75
C TYR A 179 -14.69 3.07 -0.31
N ASP A 180 -15.49 2.06 -0.15
CA ASP A 180 -15.67 1.39 1.13
C ASP A 180 -14.82 0.11 1.21
N ILE A 181 -14.76 -0.49 2.39
CA ILE A 181 -14.10 -1.77 2.64
C ILE A 181 -14.68 -2.89 1.76
N ASP A 182 -15.95 -2.80 1.41
CA ASP A 182 -16.64 -3.76 0.54
C ASP A 182 -16.31 -3.60 -0.95
N ASP A 183 -15.69 -2.49 -1.35
CA ASP A 183 -15.20 -2.27 -2.71
C ASP A 183 -13.80 -2.85 -2.94
N ILE A 184 -13.16 -3.38 -1.90
CA ILE A 184 -11.85 -4.00 -2.02
C ILE A 184 -11.95 -5.30 -2.81
N THR A 185 -11.23 -5.34 -3.93
CA THR A 185 -11.09 -6.55 -4.73
C THR A 185 -10.11 -7.50 -4.07
N ILE A 186 -10.48 -8.78 -3.99
CA ILE A 186 -9.63 -9.88 -3.53
C ILE A 186 -9.42 -10.84 -4.70
N THR A 187 -8.18 -11.02 -5.10
CA THR A 187 -7.81 -12.03 -6.09
C THR A 187 -6.87 -13.05 -5.49
N ARG A 188 -6.91 -14.28 -5.99
CA ARG A 188 -6.15 -15.40 -5.47
C ARG A 188 -5.25 -16.01 -6.53
N GLY A 189 -4.05 -16.37 -6.15
CA GLY A 189 -3.11 -17.13 -6.95
C GLY A 189 -2.10 -17.86 -6.08
N ILE A 190 -0.94 -18.17 -6.63
CA ILE A 190 0.16 -18.82 -5.92
C ILE A 190 1.47 -18.06 -6.10
N ILE A 191 2.41 -18.33 -5.20
CA ILE A 191 3.81 -17.94 -5.40
C ILE A 191 4.42 -18.86 -6.45
N SER A 192 4.72 -18.32 -7.63
CA SER A 192 5.19 -19.11 -8.78
C SER A 192 6.71 -19.26 -8.77
N LYS A 193 7.45 -18.26 -8.26
CA LYS A 193 8.91 -18.25 -8.33
C LYS A 193 9.50 -17.25 -7.34
N ARG A 194 10.71 -17.55 -6.82
CA ARG A 194 11.65 -16.55 -6.31
C ARG A 194 12.49 -16.05 -7.47
N THR A 195 12.66 -14.75 -7.60
CA THR A 195 13.44 -14.14 -8.67
C THR A 195 14.20 -12.94 -8.13
N THR A 196 15.28 -12.59 -8.81
CA THR A 196 15.95 -11.31 -8.61
C THR A 196 15.55 -10.42 -9.77
N THR A 197 15.19 -9.18 -9.51
CA THR A 197 14.80 -8.27 -10.58
C THR A 197 16.01 -7.74 -11.31
N SER A 198 15.87 -7.44 -12.59
CA SER A 198 16.94 -6.86 -13.40
C SER A 198 17.30 -5.42 -12.98
N PHE A 199 16.42 -4.77 -12.24
CA PHE A 199 16.59 -3.37 -11.82
C PHE A 199 17.05 -3.23 -10.38
N SER A 200 17.02 -4.31 -9.59
CA SER A 200 17.43 -4.26 -8.19
C SER A 200 18.13 -5.56 -7.79
N THR A 201 19.00 -5.46 -6.80
CA THR A 201 19.64 -6.62 -6.15
C THR A 201 18.70 -7.34 -5.15
N TYR A 202 17.41 -7.03 -5.16
CA TYR A 202 16.45 -7.60 -4.22
C TYR A 202 15.83 -8.87 -4.77
N GLU A 203 15.68 -9.84 -3.88
CA GLU A 203 14.80 -10.98 -4.16
C GLU A 203 13.34 -10.51 -4.20
N ALA A 204 12.60 -11.04 -5.15
CA ALA A 204 11.18 -10.81 -5.31
C ALA A 204 10.44 -12.14 -5.50
N PHE A 205 9.15 -12.14 -5.20
CA PHE A 205 8.28 -13.24 -5.54
C PHE A 205 7.51 -12.92 -6.82
N GLN A 206 7.57 -13.83 -7.77
CA GLN A 206 6.64 -13.82 -8.89
C GLN A 206 5.39 -14.60 -8.48
N MET A 207 4.23 -14.05 -8.78
CA MET A 207 2.92 -14.63 -8.48
C MET A 207 2.06 -14.63 -9.74
N ASP A 208 1.11 -15.54 -9.81
CA ASP A 208 0.09 -15.61 -10.87
C ASP A 208 -1.26 -15.01 -10.42
N VAL A 209 -1.22 -14.15 -9.42
CA VAL A 209 -2.40 -13.44 -8.95
C VAL A 209 -2.84 -12.43 -10.01
N SER A 210 -4.12 -12.48 -10.38
CA SER A 210 -4.67 -11.47 -11.29
C SER A 210 -4.78 -10.13 -10.59
N ILE A 211 -4.11 -9.13 -11.15
CA ILE A 211 -4.13 -7.76 -10.64
C ILE A 211 -4.63 -6.88 -11.78
N ALA A 212 -5.72 -6.14 -11.56
CA ALA A 212 -6.18 -5.16 -12.52
C ALA A 212 -5.23 -3.94 -12.49
N PRO A 213 -4.88 -3.39 -13.67
CA PRO A 213 -4.06 -2.18 -13.76
C PRO A 213 -4.79 -0.96 -13.19
#